data_45e9903e142f2d4f2a562d767845d8ba
#
_entry.id   45e9903e142f2d4f2a562d767845d8ba
#
_cell.length_a   1.000
_cell.length_b   1.000
_cell.length_c   1.000
_cell.angle_alpha   90.00
_cell.angle_beta   90.00
_cell.angle_gamma   90.00
#
_symmetry.space_group_name_H-M   'P 1'
#
loop_
_entity.id
_entity.type
_entity.pdbx_description
1 polymer ?
#
loop_
_entity_poly.entity_id
_entity_poly.type
_entity_poly.pdbx_seq_one_letter_code
_entity_poly.pdbx_strand_id
1 'polypeptide(L)'
;MAASLRATTAPVDHPGSLPILLGVDKVRAELKLDSLQRALLDSLRGEYKSETRKLTNPMPVTAQERAAAEKKLGQINARFNRRALSVLNEDQRAKLTEIEHKVLGATMLFAPGVQAKLGLTEEQKRQIEGIRQKGVAYVGKINHKFEEGKISQQQRLELLRSRRTAQGAQILQVLTPKQRSTMLALEGKKLTS
;
A
#
# COMPACT_ATOMS: atom_id res chain seq x y z
N MET A 1 4.74 -7.10 41.90
CA MET A 1 5.28 -7.77 40.71
C MET A 1 4.30 -7.57 39.57
N ALA A 2 4.54 -6.60 38.70
CA ALA A 2 3.70 -6.33 37.53
C ALA A 2 4.41 -6.88 36.29
N ALA A 3 3.87 -7.99 35.77
CA ALA A 3 4.34 -8.58 34.52
C ALA A 3 3.88 -7.71 33.35
N SER A 4 4.82 -7.01 32.76
CA SER A 4 4.62 -6.24 31.53
C SER A 4 4.43 -7.21 30.36
N LEU A 5 3.20 -7.45 29.97
CA LEU A 5 2.86 -8.10 28.71
C LEU A 5 3.24 -7.15 27.56
N ARG A 6 4.46 -7.29 27.04
CA ARG A 6 4.82 -6.76 25.73
C ARG A 6 4.07 -7.56 24.69
N ALA A 7 2.94 -7.03 24.24
CA ALA A 7 2.32 -7.49 23.01
C ALA A 7 3.28 -7.16 21.86
N THR A 8 4.03 -8.16 21.41
CA THR A 8 4.75 -8.13 20.14
C THR A 8 3.73 -8.10 19.02
N THR A 9 3.27 -6.90 18.68
CA THR A 9 2.51 -6.72 17.44
C THR A 9 3.47 -7.02 16.29
N ALA A 10 3.23 -8.14 15.60
CA ALA A 10 3.92 -8.45 14.36
C ALA A 10 3.90 -7.22 13.44
N PRO A 11 5.00 -6.94 12.71
CA PRO A 11 5.03 -5.80 11.80
C PRO A 11 3.90 -5.94 10.80
N VAL A 12 2.97 -4.99 10.81
CA VAL A 12 1.93 -4.90 9.79
C VAL A 12 2.65 -4.51 8.51
N ASP A 13 2.67 -5.41 7.52
CA ASP A 13 3.23 -5.14 6.21
C ASP A 13 2.35 -4.08 5.52
N HIS A 14 2.74 -2.82 5.67
CA HIS A 14 2.12 -1.70 4.98
C HIS A 14 2.69 -1.66 3.55
N PRO A 15 1.88 -1.92 2.51
CA PRO A 15 2.37 -1.92 1.13
C PRO A 15 2.62 -0.49 0.65
N GLY A 16 3.78 0.09 0.94
CA GLY A 16 4.28 1.32 0.29
C GLY A 16 3.39 2.57 0.25
N SER A 17 2.19 2.49 0.84
CA SER A 17 1.15 3.52 0.79
C SER A 17 1.27 4.59 1.88
N LEU A 18 1.95 4.30 2.99
CA LEU A 18 2.04 5.21 4.14
C LEU A 18 2.62 6.59 3.81
N PRO A 19 3.71 6.72 3.01
CA PRO A 19 4.24 8.05 2.68
C PRO A 19 3.23 8.94 1.95
N ILE A 20 2.35 8.32 1.14
CA ILE A 20 1.30 9.01 0.40
C ILE A 20 0.14 9.35 1.35
N LEU A 21 -0.38 8.37 2.09
CA LEU A 21 -1.53 8.55 3.00
C LEU A 21 -1.25 9.59 4.08
N LEU A 22 -0.10 9.50 4.74
CA LEU A 22 0.31 10.46 5.76
C LEU A 22 0.61 11.86 5.21
N GLY A 23 0.56 12.04 3.86
CA GLY A 23 0.64 13.32 3.19
C GLY A 23 -0.72 13.96 2.88
N VAL A 24 -1.81 13.25 3.10
CA VAL A 24 -3.16 13.73 2.79
C VAL A 24 -3.77 14.40 4.01
N ASP A 25 -4.16 15.66 3.89
CA ASP A 25 -4.68 16.44 5.03
C ASP A 25 -5.92 15.81 5.67
N LYS A 26 -6.81 15.23 4.85
CA LYS A 26 -7.99 14.51 5.33
C LYS A 26 -7.59 13.31 6.22
N VAL A 27 -6.57 12.54 5.84
CA VAL A 27 -6.06 11.41 6.65
C VAL A 27 -5.49 11.91 7.96
N ARG A 28 -4.69 12.99 7.92
CA ARG A 28 -4.10 13.62 9.12
C ARG A 28 -5.17 14.13 10.08
N ALA A 29 -6.26 14.71 9.54
CA ALA A 29 -7.40 15.15 10.33
C ALA A 29 -8.15 13.98 10.96
N GLU A 30 -8.41 12.90 10.22
CA GLU A 30 -9.04 11.68 10.74
C GLU A 30 -8.19 10.99 11.82
N LEU A 31 -6.85 11.07 11.72
CA LEU A 31 -5.92 10.56 12.72
C LEU A 31 -5.78 11.49 13.93
N LYS A 32 -6.36 12.70 13.89
CA LYS A 32 -6.25 13.72 14.96
C LYS A 32 -4.79 13.97 15.39
N LEU A 33 -3.89 14.09 14.41
CA LEU A 33 -2.47 14.33 14.68
C LEU A 33 -2.28 15.67 15.37
N ASP A 34 -1.50 15.70 16.45
CA ASP A 34 -1.05 16.95 17.07
C ASP A 34 0.04 17.66 16.25
N SER A 35 0.43 18.86 16.67
CA SER A 35 1.41 19.69 15.95
C SER A 35 2.80 19.03 15.88
N LEU A 36 3.23 18.37 16.95
CA LEU A 36 4.53 17.68 17.01
C LEU A 36 4.55 16.47 16.10
N GLN A 37 3.49 15.65 16.13
CA GLN A 37 3.34 14.49 15.24
C GLN A 37 3.35 14.92 13.76
N ARG A 38 2.65 16.00 13.43
CA ARG A 38 2.64 16.55 12.05
C ARG A 38 4.03 16.98 11.62
N ALA A 39 4.75 17.72 12.44
CA ALA A 39 6.12 18.18 12.14
C ALA A 39 7.08 16.99 11.93
N LEU A 40 7.03 15.98 12.81
CA LEU A 40 7.85 14.78 12.70
C LEU A 40 7.53 13.98 11.42
N LEU A 41 6.26 13.79 11.10
CA LEU A 41 5.84 13.09 9.88
C LEU A 41 6.22 13.86 8.61
N ASP A 42 6.18 15.19 8.63
CA ASP A 42 6.62 16.02 7.50
C ASP A 42 8.12 15.93 7.28
N SER A 43 8.92 15.94 8.35
CA SER A 43 10.36 15.70 8.28
C SER A 43 10.67 14.31 7.67
N LEU A 44 10.02 13.25 8.18
CA LEU A 44 10.18 11.90 7.65
C LEU A 44 9.81 11.78 6.17
N ARG A 45 8.74 12.46 5.75
CA ARG A 45 8.33 12.49 4.33
C ARG A 45 9.32 13.27 3.47
N GLY A 46 9.93 14.32 3.99
CA GLY A 46 11.01 15.04 3.32
C GLY A 46 12.22 14.13 3.06
N GLU A 47 12.67 13.41 4.08
CA GLU A 47 13.73 12.39 3.97
C GLU A 47 13.37 11.32 2.93
N TYR A 48 12.16 10.75 3.02
CA TYR A 48 11.64 9.74 2.09
C TYR A 48 11.68 10.23 0.63
N LYS A 49 11.15 11.43 0.36
CA LYS A 49 11.15 12.03 -0.98
C LYS A 49 12.57 12.24 -1.50
N SER A 50 13.49 12.72 -0.67
CA SER A 50 14.89 12.92 -1.04
C SER A 50 15.56 11.60 -1.42
N GLU A 51 15.40 10.56 -0.61
CA GLU A 51 16.01 9.26 -0.86
C GLU A 51 15.42 8.55 -2.09
N THR A 52 14.09 8.56 -2.25
CA THR A 52 13.45 7.95 -3.41
C THR A 52 13.80 8.67 -4.70
N ARG A 53 13.94 10.00 -4.69
CA ARG A 53 14.38 10.77 -5.84
C ARG A 53 15.77 10.36 -6.33
N LYS A 54 16.68 10.01 -5.41
CA LYS A 54 18.03 9.52 -5.78
C LYS A 54 18.00 8.17 -6.50
N LEU A 55 16.94 7.37 -6.31
CA LEU A 55 16.77 6.09 -7.02
C LEU A 55 16.22 6.26 -8.44
N THR A 56 15.58 7.38 -8.71
CA THR A 56 14.91 7.65 -10.00
C THR A 56 15.64 8.71 -10.84
N ASN A 57 16.70 9.30 -10.30
CA ASN A 57 17.49 10.31 -11.02
C ASN A 57 18.99 10.08 -10.83
N PRO A 58 19.72 9.53 -11.83
CA PRO A 58 19.20 9.09 -13.12
C PRO A 58 18.28 7.87 -13.05
N MET A 59 17.37 7.74 -14.04
CA MET A 59 16.44 6.60 -14.10
C MET A 59 17.21 5.30 -14.38
N PRO A 60 16.96 4.21 -13.65
CA PRO A 60 17.57 2.91 -13.90
C PRO A 60 17.21 2.38 -15.30
N VAL A 61 18.22 2.13 -16.13
CA VAL A 61 18.03 1.73 -17.54
C VAL A 61 18.05 0.21 -17.70
N THR A 62 19.03 -0.45 -17.05
CA THR A 62 19.17 -1.91 -17.14
C THR A 62 18.25 -2.67 -16.19
N ALA A 63 18.02 -3.95 -16.47
CA ALA A 63 17.25 -4.82 -15.59
C ALA A 63 17.89 -4.97 -14.20
N GLN A 64 19.24 -5.02 -14.16
CA GLN A 64 20.00 -5.11 -12.91
C GLN A 64 19.87 -3.84 -12.07
N GLU A 65 19.98 -2.66 -12.68
CA GLU A 65 19.77 -1.38 -11.98
C GLU A 65 18.36 -1.24 -11.45
N ARG A 66 17.36 -1.66 -12.22
CA ARG A 66 15.96 -1.67 -11.79
C ARG A 66 15.73 -2.58 -10.57
N ALA A 67 16.26 -3.81 -10.61
CA ALA A 67 16.16 -4.73 -9.48
C ALA A 67 16.87 -4.18 -8.22
N ALA A 68 18.04 -3.55 -8.39
CA ALA A 68 18.74 -2.88 -7.30
C ALA A 68 17.96 -1.70 -6.73
N ALA A 69 17.34 -0.88 -7.59
CA ALA A 69 16.51 0.25 -7.18
C ALA A 69 15.25 -0.22 -6.45
N GLU A 70 14.57 -1.27 -6.91
CA GLU A 70 13.42 -1.88 -6.23
C GLU A 70 13.79 -2.40 -4.83
N LYS A 71 14.91 -3.10 -4.70
CA LYS A 71 15.41 -3.56 -3.39
C LYS A 71 15.65 -2.39 -2.45
N LYS A 72 16.33 -1.33 -2.92
CA LYS A 72 16.57 -0.11 -2.14
C LYS A 72 15.27 0.59 -1.76
N LEU A 73 14.32 0.71 -2.69
CA LEU A 73 13.01 1.29 -2.43
C LEU A 73 12.26 0.52 -1.34
N GLY A 74 12.30 -0.82 -1.38
CA GLY A 74 11.74 -1.67 -0.32
C GLY A 74 12.33 -1.36 1.06
N GLN A 75 13.66 -1.19 1.15
CA GLN A 75 14.35 -0.82 2.39
C GLN A 75 13.95 0.58 2.89
N ILE A 76 13.85 1.56 1.98
CA ILE A 76 13.42 2.93 2.31
C ILE A 76 11.99 2.91 2.83
N ASN A 77 11.07 2.20 2.15
CA ASN A 77 9.68 2.02 2.59
C ASN A 77 9.61 1.40 3.99
N ALA A 78 10.30 0.30 4.23
CA ALA A 78 10.29 -0.38 5.53
C ALA A 78 10.83 0.52 6.65
N ARG A 79 11.87 1.30 6.40
CA ARG A 79 12.42 2.27 7.37
C ARG A 79 11.44 3.41 7.63
N PHE A 80 10.88 4.01 6.58
CA PHE A 80 9.87 5.06 6.71
C PHE A 80 8.69 4.56 7.52
N ASN A 81 8.13 3.41 7.17
CA ASN A 81 6.95 2.84 7.83
C ASN A 81 7.21 2.64 9.34
N ARG A 82 8.34 2.05 9.72
CA ARG A 82 8.69 1.89 11.15
C ARG A 82 8.75 3.21 11.89
N ARG A 83 9.45 4.21 11.34
CA ARG A 83 9.59 5.53 11.96
C ARG A 83 8.24 6.27 12.00
N ALA A 84 7.46 6.24 10.94
CA ALA A 84 6.14 6.89 10.90
C ALA A 84 5.16 6.27 11.91
N LEU A 85 5.15 4.93 12.01
CA LEU A 85 4.30 4.23 12.98
C LEU A 85 4.74 4.47 14.44
N SER A 86 6.03 4.73 14.71
CA SER A 86 6.49 5.07 16.07
C SER A 86 6.06 6.46 16.53
N VAL A 87 5.73 7.38 15.59
CA VAL A 87 5.17 8.70 15.91
C VAL A 87 3.71 8.62 16.34
N LEU A 88 2.99 7.59 15.90
CA LEU A 88 1.56 7.40 16.15
C LEU A 88 1.31 6.60 17.43
N ASN A 89 0.28 6.96 18.19
CA ASN A 89 -0.22 6.13 19.27
C ASN A 89 -1.00 4.91 18.74
N GLU A 90 -1.46 4.03 19.63
CA GLU A 90 -2.12 2.78 19.26
C GLU A 90 -3.44 3.01 18.51
N ASP A 91 -4.29 3.94 18.97
CA ASP A 91 -5.56 4.28 18.35
C ASP A 91 -5.34 4.88 16.95
N GLN A 92 -4.36 5.74 16.81
CA GLN A 92 -3.99 6.34 15.52
C GLN A 92 -3.48 5.29 14.53
N ARG A 93 -2.70 4.30 14.99
CA ARG A 93 -2.24 3.17 14.16
C ARG A 93 -3.40 2.29 13.71
N ALA A 94 -4.33 1.97 14.62
CA ALA A 94 -5.53 1.21 14.28
C ALA A 94 -6.38 1.96 13.24
N LYS A 95 -6.59 3.27 13.44
CA LYS A 95 -7.33 4.11 12.50
C LYS A 95 -6.64 4.24 11.14
N LEU A 96 -5.31 4.36 11.13
CA LEU A 96 -4.53 4.40 9.88
C LEU A 96 -4.69 3.09 9.09
N THR A 97 -4.65 1.93 9.76
CA THR A 97 -4.88 0.63 9.13
C THR A 97 -6.28 0.54 8.51
N GLU A 98 -7.31 1.04 9.19
CA GLU A 98 -8.67 1.12 8.65
C GLU A 98 -8.71 1.99 7.37
N ILE A 99 -8.06 3.15 7.41
CA ILE A 99 -7.98 4.05 6.24
C ILE A 99 -7.24 3.38 5.09
N GLU A 100 -6.11 2.71 5.36
CA GLU A 100 -5.37 1.96 4.33
C GLU A 100 -6.25 0.90 3.67
N HIS A 101 -6.96 0.09 4.44
CA HIS A 101 -7.85 -0.92 3.90
C HIS A 101 -8.94 -0.32 3.02
N LYS A 102 -9.53 0.81 3.42
CA LYS A 102 -10.53 1.54 2.59
C LYS A 102 -9.94 2.05 1.28
N VAL A 103 -8.72 2.57 1.31
CA VAL A 103 -8.05 3.13 0.12
C VAL A 103 -7.55 2.03 -0.81
N LEU A 104 -6.99 0.96 -0.25
CA LEU A 104 -6.44 -0.15 -1.02
C LEU A 104 -7.53 -1.06 -1.60
N GLY A 105 -8.65 -1.21 -0.90
CA GLY A 105 -9.70 -2.14 -1.31
C GLY A 105 -9.14 -3.55 -1.53
N ALA A 106 -9.57 -4.24 -2.58
CA ALA A 106 -9.11 -5.60 -2.88
C ALA A 106 -7.58 -5.72 -3.06
N THR A 107 -6.87 -4.63 -3.37
CA THR A 107 -5.40 -4.68 -3.52
C THR A 107 -4.65 -4.85 -2.21
N MET A 108 -5.31 -4.68 -1.05
CA MET A 108 -4.72 -5.03 0.25
C MET A 108 -4.34 -6.52 0.34
N LEU A 109 -4.95 -7.38 -0.49
CA LEU A 109 -4.65 -8.81 -0.57
C LEU A 109 -3.26 -9.12 -1.16
N PHE A 110 -2.53 -8.12 -1.65
CA PHE A 110 -1.11 -8.30 -1.98
C PHE A 110 -0.21 -8.32 -0.74
N ALA A 111 -0.72 -7.90 0.42
CA ALA A 111 0.03 -7.93 1.68
C ALA A 111 -0.05 -9.30 2.35
N PRO A 112 1.10 -9.97 2.65
CA PRO A 112 1.11 -11.30 3.27
C PRO A 112 0.34 -11.38 4.59
N GLY A 113 0.40 -10.32 5.41
CA GLY A 113 -0.34 -10.25 6.66
C GLY A 113 -1.87 -10.29 6.49
N VAL A 114 -2.40 -9.67 5.42
CA VAL A 114 -3.83 -9.75 5.08
C VAL A 114 -4.20 -11.12 4.55
N GLN A 115 -3.33 -11.72 3.72
CA GLN A 115 -3.51 -13.09 3.21
C GLN A 115 -3.60 -14.10 4.35
N ALA A 116 -2.73 -13.98 5.35
CA ALA A 116 -2.73 -14.82 6.54
C ALA A 116 -4.02 -14.65 7.37
N LYS A 117 -4.48 -13.40 7.59
CA LYS A 117 -5.74 -13.11 8.32
C LYS A 117 -6.96 -13.71 7.63
N LEU A 118 -6.95 -13.80 6.30
CA LEU A 118 -8.03 -14.39 5.51
C LEU A 118 -7.90 -15.90 5.35
N GLY A 119 -6.79 -16.50 5.80
CA GLY A 119 -6.53 -17.93 5.62
C GLY A 119 -6.51 -18.33 4.15
N LEU A 120 -5.84 -17.53 3.28
CA LEU A 120 -5.74 -17.85 1.87
C LEU A 120 -4.93 -19.11 1.64
N THR A 121 -5.43 -19.99 0.75
CA THR A 121 -4.67 -21.16 0.31
C THR A 121 -3.49 -20.76 -0.58
N GLU A 122 -2.50 -21.63 -0.72
CA GLU A 122 -1.35 -21.37 -1.62
C GLU A 122 -1.80 -21.19 -3.08
N GLU A 123 -2.85 -21.87 -3.51
CA GLU A 123 -3.42 -21.68 -4.84
C GLU A 123 -4.02 -20.27 -5.00
N GLN A 124 -4.81 -19.81 -4.01
CA GLN A 124 -5.35 -18.46 -4.02
C GLN A 124 -4.25 -17.39 -4.01
N LYS A 125 -3.18 -17.59 -3.23
CA LYS A 125 -2.02 -16.69 -3.21
C LYS A 125 -1.34 -16.62 -4.58
N ARG A 126 -1.13 -17.76 -5.26
CA ARG A 126 -0.57 -17.82 -6.63
C ARG A 126 -1.45 -17.09 -7.63
N GLN A 127 -2.76 -17.28 -7.58
CA GLN A 127 -3.71 -16.58 -8.46
C GLN A 127 -3.68 -15.07 -8.24
N ILE A 128 -3.69 -14.62 -6.99
CA ILE A 128 -3.60 -13.19 -6.62
C ILE A 128 -2.29 -12.59 -7.10
N GLU A 129 -1.17 -13.30 -6.93
CA GLU A 129 0.13 -12.86 -7.42
C GLU A 129 0.17 -12.77 -8.95
N GLY A 130 -0.42 -13.72 -9.66
CA GLY A 130 -0.57 -13.66 -11.11
C GLY A 130 -1.39 -12.45 -11.57
N ILE A 131 -2.46 -12.09 -10.85
CA ILE A 131 -3.25 -10.88 -11.10
C ILE A 131 -2.40 -9.63 -10.86
N ARG A 132 -1.59 -9.60 -9.79
CA ARG A 132 -0.67 -8.52 -9.48
C ARG A 132 0.35 -8.29 -10.60
N GLN A 133 1.01 -9.36 -11.05
CA GLN A 133 2.02 -9.29 -12.13
C GLN A 133 1.44 -8.78 -13.45
N LYS A 134 0.25 -9.27 -13.83
CA LYS A 134 -0.48 -8.75 -15.01
C LYS A 134 -0.81 -7.25 -14.85
N GLY A 135 -1.12 -6.81 -13.63
CA GLY A 135 -1.35 -5.40 -13.31
C GLY A 135 -0.10 -4.55 -13.51
N VAL A 136 1.03 -4.99 -12.96
CA VAL A 136 2.32 -4.29 -13.11
C VAL A 136 2.72 -4.18 -14.59
N ALA A 137 2.62 -5.28 -15.34
CA ALA A 137 2.92 -5.27 -16.77
C ALA A 137 2.02 -4.31 -17.56
N TYR A 138 0.72 -4.24 -17.21
CA TYR A 138 -0.21 -3.29 -17.83
C TYR A 138 0.16 -1.84 -17.52
N VAL A 139 0.46 -1.52 -16.26
CA VAL A 139 0.91 -0.17 -15.85
C VAL A 139 2.17 0.23 -16.61
N GLY A 140 3.13 -0.67 -16.76
CA GLY A 140 4.34 -0.44 -17.56
C GLY A 140 4.03 -0.06 -19.01
N LYS A 141 3.13 -0.81 -19.67
CA LYS A 141 2.68 -0.52 -21.05
C LYS A 141 2.00 0.86 -21.17
N ILE A 142 1.17 1.22 -20.20
CA ILE A 142 0.48 2.54 -20.21
C ILE A 142 1.46 3.68 -19.98
N ASN A 143 2.41 3.53 -19.06
CA ASN A 143 3.45 4.54 -18.83
C ASN A 143 4.31 4.73 -20.09
N HIS A 144 4.72 3.64 -20.74
CA HIS A 144 5.48 3.71 -21.99
C HIS A 144 4.72 4.45 -23.09
N LYS A 145 3.42 4.14 -23.29
CA LYS A 145 2.60 4.89 -24.27
C LYS A 145 2.51 6.39 -23.94
N PHE A 146 2.48 6.74 -22.66
CA PHE A 146 2.47 8.14 -22.23
C PHE A 146 3.83 8.82 -22.52
N GLU A 147 4.94 8.15 -22.22
CA GLU A 147 6.30 8.63 -22.48
C GLU A 147 6.55 8.84 -23.99
N GLU A 148 5.97 7.98 -24.83
CA GLU A 148 6.00 8.11 -26.31
C GLU A 148 5.01 9.18 -26.83
N GLY A 149 4.26 9.86 -25.99
CA GLY A 149 3.26 10.85 -26.39
C GLY A 149 2.01 10.27 -27.08
N LYS A 150 1.82 8.93 -27.04
CA LYS A 150 0.70 8.24 -27.70
C LYS A 150 -0.64 8.40 -26.95
N ILE A 151 -0.59 8.78 -25.69
CA ILE A 151 -1.76 9.04 -24.85
C ILE A 151 -1.54 10.29 -24.01
N SER A 152 -2.62 11.03 -23.74
CA SER A 152 -2.59 12.18 -22.84
C SER A 152 -2.50 11.76 -21.37
N GLN A 153 -2.14 12.71 -20.50
CA GLN A 153 -2.15 12.50 -19.04
C GLN A 153 -3.53 12.08 -18.53
N GLN A 154 -4.60 12.66 -19.08
CA GLN A 154 -5.97 12.30 -18.69
C GLN A 154 -6.29 10.86 -19.09
N GLN A 155 -6.01 10.46 -20.33
CA GLN A 155 -6.19 9.08 -20.79
C GLN A 155 -5.38 8.08 -19.96
N ARG A 156 -4.13 8.43 -19.62
CA ARG A 156 -3.31 7.61 -18.71
C ARG A 156 -3.99 7.39 -17.37
N LEU A 157 -4.49 8.44 -16.73
CA LEU A 157 -5.17 8.33 -15.44
C LEU A 157 -6.44 7.50 -15.52
N GLU A 158 -7.24 7.65 -16.56
CA GLU A 158 -8.46 6.86 -16.80
C GLU A 158 -8.15 5.38 -16.98
N LEU A 159 -7.16 5.04 -17.80
CA LEU A 159 -6.72 3.65 -18.01
C LEU A 159 -6.19 3.00 -16.73
N LEU A 160 -5.43 3.74 -15.91
CA LEU A 160 -4.94 3.24 -14.63
C LEU A 160 -6.07 3.03 -13.61
N ARG A 161 -7.07 3.92 -13.58
CA ARG A 161 -8.27 3.76 -12.72
C ARG A 161 -9.10 2.56 -13.15
N SER A 162 -9.41 2.44 -14.43
CA SER A 162 -10.16 1.31 -14.98
C SER A 162 -9.45 -0.02 -14.70
N ARG A 163 -8.12 -0.07 -14.90
CA ARG A 163 -7.34 -1.26 -14.57
C ARG A 163 -7.42 -1.62 -13.09
N ARG A 164 -7.31 -0.64 -12.20
CA ARG A 164 -7.41 -0.87 -10.75
C ARG A 164 -8.76 -1.49 -10.37
N THR A 165 -9.85 -0.98 -10.93
CA THR A 165 -11.21 -1.51 -10.70
C THR A 165 -11.33 -2.95 -11.19
N ALA A 166 -10.89 -3.22 -12.43
CA ALA A 166 -10.93 -4.56 -13.01
C ALA A 166 -10.05 -5.54 -12.21
N GLN A 167 -8.87 -5.11 -11.76
CA GLN A 167 -7.99 -5.92 -10.93
C GLN A 167 -8.64 -6.27 -9.58
N GLY A 168 -9.29 -5.30 -8.94
CA GLY A 168 -10.04 -5.53 -7.71
C GLY A 168 -11.13 -6.57 -7.89
N ALA A 169 -11.91 -6.49 -8.97
CA ALA A 169 -12.95 -7.46 -9.28
C ALA A 169 -12.37 -8.88 -9.49
N GLN A 170 -11.26 -9.01 -10.22
CA GLN A 170 -10.59 -10.30 -10.42
C GLN A 170 -10.11 -10.92 -9.10
N ILE A 171 -9.53 -10.11 -8.21
CA ILE A 171 -9.08 -10.56 -6.88
C ILE A 171 -10.26 -11.07 -6.05
N LEU A 172 -11.39 -10.37 -6.06
CA LEU A 172 -12.60 -10.77 -5.33
C LEU A 172 -13.16 -12.10 -5.81
N GLN A 173 -13.00 -12.45 -7.10
CA GLN A 173 -13.42 -13.73 -7.65
C GLN A 173 -12.60 -14.92 -7.11
N VAL A 174 -11.35 -14.70 -6.72
CA VAL A 174 -10.48 -15.73 -6.13
C VAL A 174 -10.94 -16.13 -4.71
N LEU A 175 -11.63 -15.22 -4.00
CA LEU A 175 -12.02 -15.42 -2.62
C LEU A 175 -13.31 -16.22 -2.48
N THR A 176 -13.38 -17.07 -1.45
CA THR A 176 -14.64 -17.69 -1.03
C THR A 176 -15.60 -16.61 -0.45
N PRO A 177 -16.92 -16.90 -0.37
CA PRO A 177 -17.87 -15.97 0.25
C PRO A 177 -17.48 -15.53 1.66
N LYS A 178 -17.00 -16.47 2.49
CA LYS A 178 -16.53 -16.20 3.86
C LYS A 178 -15.32 -15.25 3.87
N GLN A 179 -14.34 -15.49 3.00
CA GLN A 179 -13.16 -14.63 2.90
C GLN A 179 -13.52 -13.22 2.40
N ARG A 180 -14.46 -13.10 1.44
CA ARG A 180 -14.98 -11.78 1.00
C ARG A 180 -15.65 -11.02 2.13
N SER A 181 -16.49 -11.70 2.92
CA SER A 181 -17.14 -11.12 4.09
C SER A 181 -16.12 -10.60 5.10
N THR A 182 -15.11 -11.41 5.43
CA THR A 182 -14.02 -11.00 6.33
C THR A 182 -13.23 -9.82 5.76
N MET A 183 -12.95 -9.81 4.47
CA MET A 183 -12.26 -8.71 3.79
C MET A 183 -13.06 -7.40 3.87
N LEU A 184 -14.38 -7.45 3.62
CA LEU A 184 -15.27 -6.28 3.74
C LEU A 184 -15.30 -5.75 5.17
N ALA A 185 -15.28 -6.62 6.17
CA ALA A 185 -15.17 -6.21 7.58
C ALA A 185 -13.83 -5.50 7.86
N LEU A 186 -12.72 -5.97 7.27
CA LEU A 186 -11.43 -5.28 7.38
C LEU A 186 -11.44 -3.90 6.70
N GLU A 187 -12.22 -3.71 5.64
CA GLU A 187 -12.44 -2.40 5.00
C GLU A 187 -13.34 -1.47 5.83
N GLY A 188 -13.90 -1.92 6.96
CA GLY A 188 -14.86 -1.16 7.76
C GLY A 188 -16.20 -0.97 7.05
N LYS A 189 -16.52 -1.77 6.04
CA LYS A 189 -17.81 -1.79 5.36
C LYS A 189 -18.73 -2.74 6.11
N LYS A 190 -19.85 -2.24 6.64
CA LYS A 190 -20.92 -3.11 7.16
C LYS A 190 -21.46 -3.96 6.01
N LEU A 191 -21.61 -5.25 6.24
CA LEU A 191 -22.41 -6.12 5.38
C LEU A 191 -23.83 -5.55 5.37
N THR A 192 -24.24 -4.96 4.26
CA THR A 192 -25.66 -4.74 4.00
C THR A 192 -26.26 -6.11 3.72
N SER A 193 -27.09 -6.56 4.64
CA SER A 193 -27.91 -7.78 4.52
C SER A 193 -28.84 -7.66 3.33
#